data_3a941a09c725885b6094495fbff81e0e
#
_entry.id   3a941a09c725885b6094495fbff81e0e
#
_cell.length_a   1.000
_cell.length_b   1.000
_cell.length_c   1.000
_cell.angle_alpha   90.00
_cell.angle_beta   90.00
_cell.angle_gamma   90.00
#
_symmetry.space_group_name_H-M   'P 1'
#
loop_
_entity.id
_entity.type
_entity.pdbx_description
1 polymer ?
#
loop_
_entity_poly.entity_id
_entity_poly.type
_entity_poly.pdbx_seq_one_letter_code
_entity_poly.pdbx_strand_id
1 'polypeptide(L)'
;MGRKPIKAGAIPRFRVRPQKSGVVYYYYDHGGKPRKETPLGRDYGLAIKRWAELEHAQITPAIAVTFRHVAERYRAEVIPTKAYNTQRMHHVYLNYLLQFFDDPPAPFESIKPVNIRQYLDWRPFKVSANREVALFSHLWNWARSKGITDLPNPCGGIRRNKERGRDVYIDDTTYRAVYQAADQTLRDAMDLAYLTGQRVSDVVSMDERHIVNGALEICQAKTGVKLAIAITGELAVLIKRIFDRKRGMKLRSTRLIVDEKGLGLNWKKLAYRFRKVRAAAGIAKEVFQFRDLRAKAATDKADLAG
;
A
#
# COMPACT_ATOMS: atom_id res chain seq x y z
N MET A 1 27.40 16.48 -41.45
CA MET A 1 26.67 15.41 -42.16
C MET A 1 27.68 14.50 -42.84
N GLY A 2 27.73 13.21 -42.45
CA GLY A 2 28.58 12.22 -43.13
C GLY A 2 28.07 11.96 -44.55
N ARG A 3 29.01 11.72 -45.52
CA ARG A 3 28.67 11.35 -46.89
C ARG A 3 27.78 10.11 -46.88
N LYS A 4 26.58 10.18 -47.48
CA LYS A 4 25.71 8.99 -47.64
C LYS A 4 26.44 7.90 -48.40
N PRO A 5 26.25 6.61 -48.09
CA PRO A 5 26.85 5.51 -48.82
C PRO A 5 26.47 5.58 -50.31
N ILE A 6 27.44 5.48 -51.21
CA ILE A 6 27.23 5.58 -52.67
C ILE A 6 26.72 4.25 -53.25
N LYS A 7 26.80 3.15 -52.50
CA LYS A 7 26.34 1.81 -52.93
C LYS A 7 25.15 1.36 -52.05
N ALA A 8 24.10 0.85 -52.67
CA ALA A 8 22.99 0.21 -51.96
C ALA A 8 23.54 -0.94 -51.08
N GLY A 9 23.16 -0.99 -49.80
CA GLY A 9 23.59 -1.97 -48.82
C GLY A 9 24.90 -1.65 -48.08
N ALA A 10 25.54 -0.50 -48.31
CA ALA A 10 26.73 -0.10 -47.54
C ALA A 10 26.34 0.34 -46.10
N ILE A 11 27.03 -0.26 -45.12
CA ILE A 11 26.79 0.06 -43.67
C ILE A 11 27.28 1.49 -43.39
N PRO A 12 26.42 2.38 -42.85
CA PRO A 12 26.80 3.77 -42.53
C PRO A 12 27.98 3.80 -41.56
N ARG A 13 28.90 4.75 -41.75
CA ARG A 13 30.11 4.93 -40.90
C ARG A 13 31.02 3.73 -40.76
N PHE A 14 30.79 2.62 -41.48
CA PHE A 14 31.64 1.47 -41.51
C PHE A 14 32.63 1.57 -42.68
N ARG A 15 33.95 1.57 -42.39
CA ARG A 15 35.01 1.71 -43.37
C ARG A 15 35.76 0.41 -43.50
N VAL A 16 35.98 -0.01 -44.74
CA VAL A 16 36.76 -1.19 -45.11
C VAL A 16 38.06 -0.73 -45.78
N ARG A 17 39.19 -1.15 -45.25
CA ARG A 17 40.52 -0.82 -45.80
C ARG A 17 41.34 -2.09 -46.09
N PRO A 18 41.31 -2.60 -47.32
CA PRO A 18 42.18 -3.67 -47.75
C PRO A 18 43.63 -3.17 -47.85
N GLN A 19 44.57 -3.96 -47.36
CA GLN A 19 45.99 -3.68 -47.49
C GLN A 19 46.63 -4.47 -48.68
N LYS A 20 47.79 -4.04 -49.14
CA LYS A 20 48.50 -4.74 -50.20
C LYS A 20 48.83 -6.19 -49.82
N SER A 21 48.91 -6.51 -48.53
CA SER A 21 49.14 -7.86 -48.00
C SER A 21 47.90 -8.76 -48.05
N GLY A 22 46.73 -8.29 -48.57
CA GLY A 22 45.48 -9.03 -48.61
C GLY A 22 44.70 -8.97 -47.27
N VAL A 23 45.28 -8.41 -46.24
CA VAL A 23 44.60 -8.24 -44.93
C VAL A 23 43.62 -7.07 -44.98
N VAL A 24 42.38 -7.27 -44.49
CA VAL A 24 41.33 -6.24 -44.43
C VAL A 24 41.20 -5.73 -43.03
N TYR A 25 41.19 -4.40 -42.87
CA TYR A 25 40.92 -3.72 -41.61
C TYR A 25 39.60 -2.97 -41.67
N TYR A 26 38.86 -2.98 -40.56
CA TYR A 26 37.60 -2.32 -40.41
C TYR A 26 37.71 -1.16 -39.42
N TYR A 27 37.06 -0.04 -39.73
CA TYR A 27 37.07 1.16 -38.90
C TYR A 27 35.68 1.76 -38.79
N TYR A 28 35.41 2.41 -37.65
CA TYR A 28 34.24 3.24 -37.43
C TYR A 28 34.61 4.70 -37.71
N ASP A 29 33.87 5.36 -38.57
CA ASP A 29 34.08 6.76 -38.97
C ASP A 29 33.21 7.70 -38.21
N HIS A 30 33.75 8.42 -37.22
CA HIS A 30 33.04 9.43 -36.43
C HIS A 30 32.76 10.70 -37.25
N GLY A 31 33.30 10.88 -38.39
CA GLY A 31 33.25 12.13 -39.18
C GLY A 31 34.17 13.21 -38.61
N GLY A 32 33.84 14.48 -38.89
CA GLY A 32 34.61 15.63 -38.41
C GLY A 32 35.76 16.07 -39.33
N LYS A 33 36.39 17.24 -38.98
CA LYS A 33 37.59 17.76 -39.60
C LYS A 33 38.57 18.21 -38.49
N PRO A 34 39.69 17.51 -38.24
CA PRO A 34 40.14 16.29 -38.92
C PRO A 34 39.23 15.08 -38.63
N ARG A 35 39.20 14.14 -39.58
CA ARG A 35 38.40 12.92 -39.45
C ARG A 35 38.95 12.04 -38.33
N LYS A 36 38.03 11.59 -37.42
CA LYS A 36 38.34 10.64 -36.35
C LYS A 36 37.81 9.26 -36.72
N GLU A 37 38.63 8.22 -36.58
CA GLU A 37 38.26 6.84 -36.84
C GLU A 37 38.68 5.96 -35.67
N THR A 38 37.80 4.99 -35.30
CA THR A 38 38.09 3.99 -34.28
C THR A 38 38.32 2.65 -34.97
N PRO A 39 39.43 1.93 -34.73
CA PRO A 39 39.68 0.63 -35.31
C PRO A 39 38.72 -0.43 -34.73
N LEU A 40 38.06 -1.20 -35.61
CA LEU A 40 37.14 -2.28 -35.25
C LEU A 40 37.79 -3.67 -35.30
N GLY A 41 39.00 -3.77 -35.88
CA GLY A 41 39.77 -5.02 -36.01
C GLY A 41 39.83 -5.57 -37.43
N ARG A 42 40.19 -6.86 -37.54
CA ARG A 42 40.36 -7.58 -38.85
C ARG A 42 39.25 -8.59 -39.09
N ASP A 43 38.60 -9.08 -38.02
CA ASP A 43 37.48 -10.01 -38.11
C ASP A 43 36.20 -9.25 -38.44
N TYR A 44 35.50 -9.63 -39.50
CA TYR A 44 34.30 -8.94 -39.95
C TYR A 44 33.13 -9.05 -38.93
N GLY A 45 32.94 -10.23 -38.34
CA GLY A 45 31.85 -10.44 -37.37
C GLY A 45 32.04 -9.61 -36.10
N LEU A 46 33.26 -9.61 -35.55
CA LEU A 46 33.61 -8.78 -34.39
C LEU A 46 33.58 -7.29 -34.73
N ALA A 47 33.96 -6.90 -35.95
CA ALA A 47 33.91 -5.52 -36.41
C ALA A 47 32.45 -5.02 -36.51
N ILE A 48 31.52 -5.83 -37.01
CA ILE A 48 30.10 -5.51 -37.06
C ILE A 48 29.52 -5.37 -35.64
N LYS A 49 29.88 -6.27 -34.71
CA LYS A 49 29.43 -6.17 -33.32
C LYS A 49 29.89 -4.86 -32.67
N ARG A 50 31.18 -4.53 -32.79
CA ARG A 50 31.76 -3.28 -32.28
C ARG A 50 31.17 -2.03 -32.95
N TRP A 51 30.88 -2.09 -34.25
CA TRP A 51 30.21 -1.03 -34.99
C TRP A 51 28.80 -0.79 -34.41
N ALA A 52 28.03 -1.85 -34.18
CA ALA A 52 26.70 -1.76 -33.59
C ALA A 52 26.74 -1.16 -32.17
N GLU A 53 27.72 -1.53 -31.35
CA GLU A 53 27.93 -0.94 -30.02
C GLU A 53 28.22 0.58 -30.11
N LEU A 54 29.05 1.02 -31.07
CA LEU A 54 29.38 2.43 -31.28
C LEU A 54 28.20 3.25 -31.89
N GLU A 55 27.41 2.66 -32.78
CA GLU A 55 26.18 3.28 -33.29
C GLU A 55 25.11 3.39 -32.19
N HIS A 56 24.96 2.36 -31.36
CA HIS A 56 24.08 2.42 -30.20
C HIS A 56 24.48 3.48 -29.16
N ALA A 57 25.78 3.69 -28.97
CA ALA A 57 26.31 4.74 -28.10
C ALA A 57 26.03 6.17 -28.61
N GLN A 58 25.79 6.34 -29.91
CA GLN A 58 25.43 7.62 -30.53
C GLN A 58 23.94 7.83 -30.71
N ILE A 59 23.12 6.80 -30.57
CA ILE A 59 21.70 6.96 -30.41
C ILE A 59 21.52 7.65 -29.05
N THR A 60 20.98 8.86 -29.07
CA THR A 60 20.61 9.63 -27.86
C THR A 60 20.07 8.66 -26.82
N PRO A 61 20.57 8.64 -25.58
CA PRO A 61 20.06 7.72 -24.58
C PRO A 61 18.55 7.89 -24.56
N ALA A 62 17.82 6.84 -24.88
CA ALA A 62 16.36 6.83 -24.72
C ALA A 62 16.12 7.40 -23.34
N ILE A 63 15.29 8.46 -23.22
CA ILE A 63 15.06 9.14 -21.94
C ILE A 63 14.70 8.05 -20.97
N ALA A 64 15.63 7.73 -20.08
CA ALA A 64 15.50 6.58 -19.20
C ALA A 64 14.24 6.82 -18.37
N VAL A 65 13.27 5.92 -18.44
CA VAL A 65 12.04 6.01 -17.66
C VAL A 65 12.44 6.07 -16.18
N THR A 66 12.14 7.17 -15.51
CA THR A 66 12.49 7.35 -14.09
C THR A 66 11.44 6.73 -13.18
N PHE A 67 11.83 6.47 -11.93
CA PHE A 67 10.88 6.04 -10.89
C PHE A 67 9.70 7.02 -10.77
N ARG A 68 9.95 8.33 -10.80
CA ARG A 68 8.90 9.36 -10.78
C ARG A 68 7.90 9.18 -11.91
N HIS A 69 8.35 8.98 -13.13
CA HIS A 69 7.44 8.79 -14.28
C HIS A 69 6.49 7.61 -14.06
N VAL A 70 7.01 6.47 -13.60
CA VAL A 70 6.20 5.27 -13.32
C VAL A 70 5.26 5.50 -12.13
N ALA A 71 5.74 6.18 -11.09
CA ALA A 71 4.96 6.51 -9.89
C ALA A 71 3.76 7.41 -10.22
N GLU A 72 3.94 8.44 -11.05
CA GLU A 72 2.85 9.34 -11.46
C GLU A 72 1.82 8.63 -12.35
N ARG A 73 2.26 7.78 -13.27
CA ARG A 73 1.34 6.93 -14.04
C ARG A 73 0.55 5.99 -13.15
N TYR A 74 1.21 5.32 -12.19
CA TYR A 74 0.54 4.47 -11.20
C TYR A 74 -0.48 5.27 -10.35
N ARG A 75 -0.10 6.51 -9.97
CA ARG A 75 -0.98 7.43 -9.23
C ARG A 75 -2.25 7.75 -10.01
N ALA A 76 -2.13 7.99 -11.31
CA ALA A 76 -3.26 8.34 -12.18
C ALA A 76 -4.13 7.13 -12.57
N GLU A 77 -3.51 5.99 -12.88
CA GLU A 77 -4.21 4.84 -13.47
C GLU A 77 -4.71 3.83 -12.41
N VAL A 78 -3.97 3.63 -11.31
CA VAL A 78 -4.24 2.54 -10.36
C VAL A 78 -4.83 3.02 -9.05
N ILE A 79 -4.31 4.11 -8.47
CA ILE A 79 -4.79 4.57 -7.17
C ILE A 79 -6.30 4.88 -7.17
N PRO A 80 -6.90 5.53 -8.19
CA PRO A 80 -8.34 5.82 -8.20
C PRO A 80 -9.24 4.58 -8.19
N THR A 81 -8.74 3.41 -8.60
CA THR A 81 -9.51 2.15 -8.59
C THR A 81 -9.60 1.51 -7.20
N LYS A 82 -8.89 2.02 -6.21
CA LYS A 82 -8.83 1.46 -4.85
C LYS A 82 -9.89 2.08 -3.94
N ALA A 83 -10.20 1.40 -2.84
CA ALA A 83 -11.06 1.96 -1.80
C ALA A 83 -10.46 3.26 -1.22
N TYR A 84 -11.29 4.23 -0.85
CA TYR A 84 -10.91 5.57 -0.42
C TYR A 84 -9.74 5.62 0.59
N ASN A 85 -9.81 4.82 1.65
CA ASN A 85 -8.72 4.79 2.65
C ASN A 85 -7.41 4.23 2.07
N THR A 86 -7.49 3.28 1.13
CA THR A 86 -6.33 2.74 0.43
C THR A 86 -5.73 3.79 -0.49
N GLN A 87 -6.56 4.54 -1.24
CA GLN A 87 -6.09 5.67 -2.06
C GLN A 87 -5.28 6.64 -1.23
N ARG A 88 -5.85 7.11 -0.11
CA ARG A 88 -5.19 8.06 0.80
C ARG A 88 -3.84 7.54 1.31
N MET A 89 -3.77 6.27 1.70
CA MET A 89 -2.52 5.68 2.18
C MET A 89 -1.50 5.47 1.06
N HIS A 90 -1.94 5.08 -0.14
CA HIS A 90 -1.06 4.93 -1.30
C HIS A 90 -0.42 6.27 -1.70
N HIS A 91 -1.16 7.39 -1.65
CA HIS A 91 -0.58 8.72 -1.87
C HIS A 91 0.52 9.04 -0.84
N VAL A 92 0.27 8.77 0.44
CA VAL A 92 1.25 8.98 1.51
C VAL A 92 2.51 8.12 1.28
N TYR A 93 2.32 6.82 1.02
CA TYR A 93 3.43 5.89 0.80
C TYR A 93 4.24 6.25 -0.45
N LEU A 94 3.56 6.62 -1.53
CA LEU A 94 4.21 7.01 -2.77
C LEU A 94 5.07 8.25 -2.61
N ASN A 95 4.63 9.23 -1.80
CA ASN A 95 5.43 10.41 -1.51
C ASN A 95 6.73 10.06 -0.76
N TYR A 96 6.70 9.11 0.19
CA TYR A 96 7.94 8.66 0.85
C TYR A 96 8.86 7.88 -0.08
N LEU A 97 8.30 7.06 -0.97
CA LEU A 97 9.11 6.39 -2.00
C LEU A 97 9.77 7.39 -2.94
N LEU A 98 9.05 8.44 -3.35
CA LEU A 98 9.59 9.51 -4.17
C LEU A 98 10.71 10.29 -3.47
N GLN A 99 10.61 10.56 -2.17
CA GLN A 99 11.69 11.20 -1.41
C GLN A 99 13.01 10.44 -1.45
N PHE A 100 12.97 9.14 -1.60
CA PHE A 100 14.17 8.31 -1.63
C PHE A 100 14.65 7.97 -3.05
N PHE A 101 13.72 7.67 -3.97
CA PHE A 101 14.07 7.19 -5.31
C PHE A 101 14.08 8.29 -6.38
N ASP A 102 13.78 9.53 -6.00
CA ASP A 102 13.73 10.65 -6.95
C ASP A 102 14.66 11.83 -6.60
N ASP A 103 15.52 11.65 -5.62
CA ASP A 103 16.54 12.64 -5.24
C ASP A 103 17.91 11.96 -5.02
N PRO A 104 18.77 11.92 -6.05
CA PRO A 104 18.52 12.28 -7.47
C PRO A 104 17.56 11.32 -8.18
N PRO A 105 16.95 11.75 -9.32
CA PRO A 105 16.02 10.90 -10.07
C PRO A 105 16.64 9.56 -10.48
N ALA A 106 16.14 8.46 -9.95
CA ALA A 106 16.63 7.12 -10.27
C ALA A 106 16.00 6.63 -11.58
N PRO A 107 16.77 6.14 -12.56
CA PRO A 107 16.24 5.35 -13.65
C PRO A 107 15.52 4.12 -13.09
N PHE A 108 14.29 3.86 -13.54
CA PHE A 108 13.44 2.81 -12.95
C PHE A 108 14.11 1.45 -12.93
N GLU A 109 14.72 1.06 -14.05
CA GLU A 109 15.39 -0.24 -14.20
C GLU A 109 16.75 -0.35 -13.46
N SER A 110 17.30 0.77 -12.99
CA SER A 110 18.51 0.76 -12.17
C SER A 110 18.26 0.39 -10.70
N ILE A 111 16.99 0.34 -10.25
CA ILE A 111 16.63 0.02 -8.88
C ILE A 111 16.80 -1.48 -8.63
N LYS A 112 17.76 -1.82 -7.77
CA LYS A 112 18.16 -3.18 -7.41
C LYS A 112 17.65 -3.59 -6.02
N PRO A 113 17.69 -4.88 -5.67
CA PRO A 113 17.33 -5.35 -4.32
C PRO A 113 18.05 -4.63 -3.19
N VAL A 114 19.34 -4.26 -3.37
CA VAL A 114 20.09 -3.50 -2.37
C VAL A 114 19.46 -2.13 -2.09
N ASN A 115 18.89 -1.45 -3.09
CA ASN A 115 18.24 -0.16 -2.90
C ASN A 115 16.95 -0.29 -2.09
N ILE A 116 16.22 -1.40 -2.25
CA ILE A 116 15.05 -1.71 -1.41
C ILE A 116 15.47 -1.92 0.05
N ARG A 117 16.61 -2.60 0.30
CA ARG A 117 17.16 -2.77 1.64
C ARG A 117 17.57 -1.41 2.23
N GLN A 118 18.28 -0.59 1.47
CA GLN A 118 18.67 0.78 1.86
C GLN A 118 17.45 1.64 2.23
N TYR A 119 16.36 1.55 1.45
CA TYR A 119 15.10 2.23 1.77
C TYR A 119 14.54 1.79 3.14
N LEU A 120 14.47 0.48 3.40
CA LEU A 120 13.98 -0.07 4.66
C LEU A 120 14.86 0.36 5.86
N ASP A 121 16.16 0.55 5.64
CA ASP A 121 17.09 1.01 6.66
C ASP A 121 16.97 2.52 6.89
N TRP A 122 16.84 3.30 5.83
CA TRP A 122 16.66 4.74 5.84
C TRP A 122 15.40 5.19 6.59
N ARG A 123 14.28 4.46 6.42
CA ARG A 123 13.00 4.84 7.04
C ARG A 123 12.99 4.58 8.56
N PRO A 124 12.76 5.61 9.40
CA PRO A 124 12.72 5.44 10.86
C PRO A 124 11.47 4.62 11.29
N PHE A 125 10.33 4.78 10.63
CA PHE A 125 9.07 4.08 10.93
C PHE A 125 9.02 2.72 10.24
N LYS A 126 9.60 1.71 10.87
CA LYS A 126 9.86 0.38 10.28
C LYS A 126 8.63 -0.35 9.75
N VAL A 127 7.49 -0.27 10.47
CA VAL A 127 6.23 -0.87 10.00
C VAL A 127 5.68 -0.13 8.77
N SER A 128 5.77 1.21 8.75
CA SER A 128 5.36 2.00 7.58
C SER A 128 6.26 1.70 6.39
N ALA A 129 7.57 1.58 6.58
CA ALA A 129 8.52 1.18 5.54
C ALA A 129 8.13 -0.15 4.88
N ASN A 130 7.68 -1.14 5.65
CA ASN A 130 7.19 -2.41 5.12
C ASN A 130 5.96 -2.22 4.19
N ARG A 131 5.04 -1.31 4.55
CA ARG A 131 3.85 -0.99 3.74
C ARG A 131 4.23 -0.22 2.47
N GLU A 132 5.16 0.71 2.58
CA GLU A 132 5.70 1.49 1.48
C GLU A 132 6.40 0.59 0.45
N VAL A 133 7.26 -0.34 0.90
CA VAL A 133 7.90 -1.32 0.01
C VAL A 133 6.89 -2.34 -0.56
N ALA A 134 5.80 -2.65 0.16
CA ALA A 134 4.71 -3.44 -0.43
C ALA A 134 4.05 -2.68 -1.59
N LEU A 135 3.80 -1.37 -1.45
CA LEU A 135 3.30 -0.54 -2.54
C LEU A 135 4.29 -0.48 -3.71
N PHE A 136 5.59 -0.31 -3.43
CA PHE A 136 6.64 -0.35 -4.47
C PHE A 136 6.58 -1.67 -5.26
N SER A 137 6.45 -2.80 -4.58
CA SER A 137 6.33 -4.11 -5.21
C SER A 137 5.10 -4.22 -6.11
N HIS A 138 3.94 -3.69 -5.68
CA HIS A 138 2.74 -3.62 -6.51
C HIS A 138 2.94 -2.72 -7.73
N LEU A 139 3.56 -1.57 -7.56
CA LEU A 139 3.90 -0.63 -8.64
C LEU A 139 4.83 -1.28 -9.66
N TRP A 140 5.87 -1.99 -9.21
CA TRP A 140 6.80 -2.68 -10.11
C TRP A 140 6.09 -3.77 -10.94
N ASN A 141 5.29 -4.60 -10.31
CA ASN A 141 4.54 -5.64 -11.00
C ASN A 141 3.52 -5.06 -12.00
N TRP A 142 2.89 -3.94 -11.66
CA TRP A 142 2.04 -3.20 -12.58
C TRP A 142 2.84 -2.65 -13.76
N ALA A 143 4.01 -2.05 -13.52
CA ALA A 143 4.89 -1.55 -14.58
C ALA A 143 5.30 -2.68 -15.54
N ARG A 144 5.61 -3.88 -15.01
CA ARG A 144 5.86 -5.07 -15.84
C ARG A 144 4.65 -5.44 -16.68
N SER A 145 3.46 -5.46 -16.10
CA SER A 145 2.23 -5.76 -16.86
C SER A 145 1.90 -4.74 -17.95
N LYS A 146 2.50 -3.54 -17.88
CA LYS A 146 2.38 -2.49 -18.88
C LYS A 146 3.54 -2.45 -19.89
N GLY A 147 4.48 -3.39 -19.81
CA GLY A 147 5.66 -3.43 -20.68
C GLY A 147 6.63 -2.27 -20.46
N ILE A 148 6.61 -1.63 -19.27
CA ILE A 148 7.55 -0.55 -18.93
C ILE A 148 8.91 -1.12 -18.56
N THR A 149 8.94 -2.33 -18.03
CA THR A 149 10.15 -3.10 -17.73
C THR A 149 9.88 -4.60 -17.80
N ASP A 150 10.89 -5.37 -18.19
CA ASP A 150 10.87 -6.84 -18.16
C ASP A 150 11.65 -7.40 -16.97
N LEU A 151 12.33 -6.54 -16.21
CA LEU A 151 13.18 -6.96 -15.10
C LEU A 151 12.37 -7.57 -13.95
N PRO A 152 12.96 -8.53 -13.21
CA PRO A 152 12.34 -9.11 -12.03
C PRO A 152 12.09 -8.04 -10.95
N ASN A 153 11.05 -8.26 -10.14
CA ASN A 153 10.73 -7.34 -9.06
C ASN A 153 11.85 -7.30 -7.99
N PRO A 154 12.49 -6.14 -7.76
CA PRO A 154 13.62 -6.03 -6.83
C PRO A 154 13.25 -6.23 -5.35
N CYS A 155 11.96 -6.31 -5.04
CA CYS A 155 11.50 -6.62 -3.68
C CYS A 155 11.53 -8.12 -3.36
N GLY A 156 11.75 -8.98 -4.36
CA GLY A 156 11.84 -10.43 -4.17
C GLY A 156 13.01 -10.79 -3.25
N GLY A 157 12.78 -11.71 -2.29
CA GLY A 157 13.81 -12.19 -1.36
C GLY A 157 14.26 -11.17 -0.29
N ILE A 158 13.77 -9.92 -0.31
CA ILE A 158 14.16 -8.91 0.68
C ILE A 158 13.40 -9.12 1.98
N ARG A 159 14.13 -9.44 3.07
CA ARG A 159 13.57 -9.56 4.41
C ARG A 159 13.02 -8.22 4.87
N ARG A 160 11.73 -8.19 5.25
CA ARG A 160 11.07 -7.03 5.82
C ARG A 160 11.51 -6.78 7.25
N ASN A 161 11.26 -5.54 7.75
CA ASN A 161 11.46 -5.22 9.15
C ASN A 161 10.51 -6.06 10.01
N LYS A 162 11.00 -6.48 11.19
CA LYS A 162 10.18 -7.24 12.14
C LYS A 162 9.01 -6.39 12.63
N GLU A 163 7.80 -6.90 12.49
CA GLU A 163 6.59 -6.29 13.04
C GLU A 163 6.18 -7.07 14.29
N ARG A 164 5.94 -6.34 15.37
CA ARG A 164 5.30 -6.92 16.56
C ARG A 164 3.81 -6.65 16.47
N GLY A 165 3.00 -7.69 16.46
CA GLY A 165 1.55 -7.58 16.61
C GLY A 165 1.21 -6.94 17.97
N ARG A 166 -0.01 -6.44 18.10
CA ARG A 166 -0.55 -6.06 19.38
C ARG A 166 -1.09 -7.34 20.04
N ASP A 167 -0.45 -7.75 21.11
CA ASP A 167 -0.82 -8.90 21.93
C ASP A 167 -1.20 -8.34 23.32
N VAL A 168 -2.47 -7.98 23.47
CA VAL A 168 -3.03 -7.40 24.70
C VAL A 168 -4.39 -8.03 24.97
N TYR A 169 -4.49 -8.73 26.09
CA TYR A 169 -5.77 -9.10 26.67
C TYR A 169 -6.24 -8.01 27.65
N ILE A 170 -7.50 -7.69 27.61
CA ILE A 170 -8.12 -6.71 28.52
C ILE A 170 -8.79 -7.45 29.66
N ASP A 171 -8.23 -7.35 30.84
CA ASP A 171 -8.84 -7.88 32.04
C ASP A 171 -10.14 -7.14 32.42
N ASP A 172 -10.98 -7.81 33.20
CA ASP A 172 -12.30 -7.27 33.56
C ASP A 172 -12.22 -6.00 34.41
N THR A 173 -11.19 -5.83 35.20
CA THR A 173 -10.97 -4.64 36.03
C THR A 173 -10.72 -3.43 35.15
N THR A 174 -9.79 -3.56 34.20
CA THR A 174 -9.49 -2.54 33.19
C THR A 174 -10.71 -2.21 32.34
N TYR A 175 -11.45 -3.25 31.88
CA TYR A 175 -12.68 -3.06 31.12
C TYR A 175 -13.71 -2.25 31.92
N ARG A 176 -14.00 -2.69 33.17
CA ARG A 176 -14.98 -2.04 34.05
C ARG A 176 -14.63 -0.60 34.37
N ALA A 177 -13.36 -0.28 34.61
CA ALA A 177 -12.92 1.09 34.90
C ALA A 177 -13.29 2.05 33.74
N VAL A 178 -13.01 1.65 32.49
CA VAL A 178 -13.37 2.45 31.31
C VAL A 178 -14.88 2.48 31.08
N TYR A 179 -15.55 1.35 31.29
CA TYR A 179 -17.01 1.22 31.10
C TYR A 179 -17.79 2.10 32.08
N GLN A 180 -17.40 2.13 33.35
CA GLN A 180 -18.05 2.95 34.37
C GLN A 180 -17.89 4.45 34.13
N ALA A 181 -16.76 4.89 33.62
CA ALA A 181 -16.49 6.27 33.25
C ALA A 181 -17.16 6.68 31.90
N ALA A 182 -17.69 5.71 31.14
CA ALA A 182 -18.29 5.95 29.84
C ALA A 182 -19.70 6.47 29.92
N ASP A 183 -20.09 7.39 29.00
CA ASP A 183 -21.48 7.75 28.75
C ASP A 183 -22.25 6.55 28.11
N GLN A 184 -23.59 6.64 28.13
CA GLN A 184 -24.45 5.55 27.67
C GLN A 184 -24.21 5.20 26.19
N THR A 185 -23.94 6.18 25.34
CA THR A 185 -23.61 5.96 23.92
C THR A 185 -22.35 5.11 23.75
N LEU A 186 -21.32 5.41 24.54
CA LEU A 186 -20.07 4.66 24.50
C LEU A 186 -20.22 3.27 25.12
N ARG A 187 -21.00 3.14 26.22
CA ARG A 187 -21.34 1.83 26.81
C ARG A 187 -22.06 0.93 25.81
N ASP A 188 -23.08 1.44 25.13
CA ASP A 188 -23.81 0.70 24.10
C ASP A 188 -22.87 0.24 22.97
N ALA A 189 -21.93 1.09 22.56
CA ALA A 189 -20.95 0.75 21.53
C ALA A 189 -19.92 -0.30 22.02
N MET A 190 -19.49 -0.23 23.29
CA MET A 190 -18.58 -1.21 23.89
C MET A 190 -19.25 -2.57 24.01
N ASP A 191 -20.47 -2.62 24.51
CA ASP A 191 -21.26 -3.85 24.62
C ASP A 191 -21.52 -4.47 23.25
N LEU A 192 -21.92 -3.65 22.27
CA LEU A 192 -22.17 -4.14 20.90
C LEU A 192 -20.90 -4.69 20.26
N ALA A 193 -19.75 -4.04 20.46
CA ALA A 193 -18.46 -4.51 19.98
C ALA A 193 -18.04 -5.84 20.63
N TYR A 194 -18.25 -5.97 21.94
CA TYR A 194 -17.90 -7.17 22.71
C TYR A 194 -18.83 -8.33 22.36
N LEU A 195 -20.15 -8.15 22.41
CA LEU A 195 -21.11 -9.22 22.14
C LEU A 195 -21.06 -9.74 20.71
N THR A 196 -20.79 -8.86 19.74
CA THR A 196 -20.73 -9.23 18.31
C THR A 196 -19.33 -9.58 17.83
N GLY A 197 -18.28 -9.18 18.53
CA GLY A 197 -16.88 -9.38 18.12
C GLY A 197 -16.51 -8.61 16.85
N GLN A 198 -17.22 -7.53 16.51
CA GLN A 198 -17.00 -6.81 15.25
C GLN A 198 -15.98 -5.67 15.37
N ARG A 199 -15.45 -5.22 14.22
CA ARG A 199 -14.54 -4.07 14.18
C ARG A 199 -15.30 -2.77 14.46
N VAL A 200 -14.62 -1.77 14.99
CA VAL A 200 -15.23 -0.46 15.30
C VAL A 200 -15.99 0.16 14.12
N SER A 201 -15.49 0.00 12.91
CA SER A 201 -16.18 0.46 11.68
C SER A 201 -17.51 -0.25 11.47
N ASP A 202 -17.52 -1.54 11.71
CA ASP A 202 -18.71 -2.37 11.51
C ASP A 202 -19.73 -2.11 12.64
N VAL A 203 -19.28 -1.96 13.89
CA VAL A 203 -20.13 -1.59 15.04
C VAL A 203 -20.90 -0.29 14.79
N VAL A 204 -20.22 0.79 14.36
CA VAL A 204 -20.91 2.07 14.08
C VAL A 204 -21.77 2.04 12.81
N SER A 205 -21.59 1.03 11.97
CA SER A 205 -22.39 0.85 10.76
C SER A 205 -23.64 -0.01 10.97
N MET A 206 -23.76 -0.70 12.12
CA MET A 206 -24.95 -1.49 12.44
C MET A 206 -26.19 -0.62 12.49
N ASP A 207 -27.29 -1.15 11.95
CA ASP A 207 -28.51 -0.40 11.67
C ASP A 207 -29.72 -1.24 12.04
N GLU A 208 -30.81 -0.60 12.46
CA GLU A 208 -32.07 -1.28 12.80
C GLU A 208 -32.60 -2.13 11.64
N ARG A 209 -32.39 -1.68 10.39
CA ARG A 209 -32.79 -2.39 9.17
C ARG A 209 -32.02 -3.68 8.93
N HIS A 210 -30.91 -3.86 9.62
CA HIS A 210 -30.12 -5.10 9.58
C HIS A 210 -30.67 -6.16 10.56
N ILE A 211 -31.72 -5.85 11.33
CA ILE A 211 -32.37 -6.82 12.21
C ILE A 211 -33.46 -7.51 11.42
N VAL A 212 -33.21 -8.76 11.05
CA VAL A 212 -34.12 -9.56 10.23
C VAL A 212 -34.31 -10.93 10.91
N ASN A 213 -35.55 -11.37 11.03
CA ASN A 213 -35.92 -12.67 11.60
C ASN A 213 -35.21 -13.01 12.94
N GLY A 214 -35.10 -12.03 13.85
CA GLY A 214 -34.47 -12.22 15.16
C GLY A 214 -32.95 -12.30 15.13
N ALA A 215 -32.31 -11.97 14.03
CA ALA A 215 -30.85 -11.91 13.87
C ALA A 215 -30.38 -10.53 13.41
N LEU A 216 -29.19 -10.14 13.83
CA LEU A 216 -28.48 -8.96 13.34
C LEU A 216 -27.56 -9.38 12.18
N GLU A 217 -27.92 -8.98 10.97
CA GLU A 217 -27.14 -9.21 9.77
C GLU A 217 -26.03 -8.16 9.64
N ILE A 218 -24.80 -8.61 9.44
CA ILE A 218 -23.61 -7.74 9.34
C ILE A 218 -22.84 -8.09 8.09
N CYS A 219 -22.60 -7.11 7.23
CA CYS A 219 -21.63 -7.22 6.14
C CYS A 219 -20.36 -6.47 6.56
N GLN A 220 -19.27 -7.22 6.80
CA GLN A 220 -18.01 -6.62 7.24
C GLN A 220 -17.40 -5.75 6.13
N ALA A 221 -17.27 -4.45 6.36
CA ALA A 221 -16.78 -3.49 5.37
C ALA A 221 -15.38 -3.80 4.81
N LYS A 222 -14.51 -4.44 5.59
CA LYS A 222 -13.13 -4.75 5.18
C LYS A 222 -13.00 -6.03 4.35
N THR A 223 -13.84 -7.02 4.60
CA THR A 223 -13.68 -8.39 4.04
C THR A 223 -14.84 -8.82 3.18
N GLY A 224 -15.96 -8.09 3.21
CA GLY A 224 -17.21 -8.47 2.53
C GLY A 224 -17.92 -9.69 3.16
N VAL A 225 -17.40 -10.25 4.26
CA VAL A 225 -18.00 -11.40 4.93
C VAL A 225 -19.35 -11.01 5.50
N LYS A 226 -20.38 -11.81 5.20
CA LYS A 226 -21.73 -11.68 5.73
C LYS A 226 -21.90 -12.61 6.92
N LEU A 227 -22.44 -12.10 8.01
CA LEU A 227 -22.70 -12.82 9.26
C LEU A 227 -24.14 -12.50 9.70
N ALA A 228 -24.83 -13.50 10.28
CA ALA A 228 -26.07 -13.31 10.99
C ALA A 228 -25.86 -13.73 12.45
N ILE A 229 -26.06 -12.81 13.39
CA ILE A 229 -25.88 -13.05 14.82
C ILE A 229 -27.26 -13.07 15.46
N ALA A 230 -27.65 -14.19 16.06
CA ALA A 230 -28.93 -14.31 16.74
C ALA A 230 -29.03 -13.28 17.88
N ILE A 231 -30.14 -12.57 17.94
CA ILE A 231 -30.43 -11.57 18.98
C ILE A 231 -31.05 -12.30 20.17
N THR A 232 -30.21 -12.92 21.00
CA THR A 232 -30.59 -13.67 22.20
C THR A 232 -29.77 -13.22 23.40
N GLY A 233 -30.19 -13.57 24.61
CA GLY A 233 -29.45 -13.29 25.84
C GLY A 233 -29.07 -11.82 26.00
N GLU A 234 -27.82 -11.53 26.33
CA GLU A 234 -27.31 -10.17 26.57
C GLU A 234 -27.45 -9.25 25.36
N LEU A 235 -27.32 -9.79 24.14
CA LEU A 235 -27.49 -9.01 22.92
C LEU A 235 -28.95 -8.52 22.78
N ALA A 236 -29.93 -9.34 23.13
CA ALA A 236 -31.32 -8.93 23.10
C ALA A 236 -31.60 -7.82 24.14
N VAL A 237 -31.04 -7.93 25.34
CA VAL A 237 -31.14 -6.88 26.38
C VAL A 237 -30.52 -5.57 25.92
N LEU A 238 -29.33 -5.64 25.29
CA LEU A 238 -28.64 -4.47 24.72
C LEU A 238 -29.49 -3.80 23.64
N ILE A 239 -29.96 -4.56 22.66
CA ILE A 239 -30.77 -4.03 21.55
C ILE A 239 -32.06 -3.35 22.09
N LYS A 240 -32.73 -3.98 23.03
CA LYS A 240 -33.91 -3.37 23.70
C LYS A 240 -33.52 -2.06 24.36
N ARG A 241 -32.46 -2.01 25.16
CA ARG A 241 -31.97 -0.80 25.83
C ARG A 241 -31.66 0.32 24.82
N ILE A 242 -31.03 0.00 23.70
CA ILE A 242 -30.74 0.95 22.61
C ILE A 242 -32.06 1.54 22.06
N PHE A 243 -33.03 0.68 21.74
CA PHE A 243 -34.31 1.12 21.20
C PHE A 243 -35.09 1.98 22.20
N ASP A 244 -35.17 1.58 23.50
CA ASP A 244 -35.85 2.33 24.53
C ASP A 244 -35.24 3.73 24.70
N ARG A 245 -33.89 3.84 24.69
CA ARG A 245 -33.20 5.12 24.73
C ARG A 245 -33.52 6.00 23.50
N LYS A 246 -33.59 5.41 22.32
CA LYS A 246 -33.87 6.14 21.08
C LYS A 246 -35.31 6.63 20.98
N ARG A 247 -36.29 5.99 21.63
CA ARG A 247 -37.69 6.42 21.60
C ARG A 247 -37.88 7.84 22.13
N GLY A 248 -37.09 8.26 23.12
CA GLY A 248 -37.12 9.59 23.70
C GLY A 248 -36.41 10.69 22.93
N MET A 249 -35.74 10.34 21.81
CA MET A 249 -34.95 11.31 21.05
C MET A 249 -35.76 12.00 19.96
N LYS A 250 -35.51 13.32 19.76
CA LYS A 250 -36.16 14.12 18.70
C LYS A 250 -35.74 13.67 17.31
N LEU A 251 -34.45 13.38 17.11
CA LEU A 251 -33.90 12.86 15.88
C LEU A 251 -33.66 11.36 16.01
N ARG A 252 -34.01 10.58 14.99
CA ARG A 252 -33.87 9.12 15.01
C ARG A 252 -33.14 8.64 13.79
N SER A 253 -31.82 8.56 13.89
CA SER A 253 -31.05 7.79 12.93
C SER A 253 -31.41 6.30 13.08
N THR A 254 -31.45 5.58 11.96
CA THR A 254 -31.62 4.11 11.97
C THR A 254 -30.37 3.37 12.47
N ARG A 255 -29.25 4.04 12.67
CA ARG A 255 -28.05 3.44 13.28
C ARG A 255 -28.34 2.99 14.72
N LEU A 256 -27.79 1.82 15.11
CA LEU A 256 -27.91 1.34 16.49
C LEU A 256 -27.17 2.26 17.45
N ILE A 257 -25.96 2.70 17.09
CA ILE A 257 -25.18 3.61 17.92
C ILE A 257 -25.40 5.07 17.48
N VAL A 258 -26.06 5.83 18.35
CA VAL A 258 -26.38 7.24 18.13
C VAL A 258 -25.83 8.10 19.26
N ASP A 259 -25.55 9.37 18.97
CA ASP A 259 -25.19 10.37 19.99
C ASP A 259 -26.41 10.87 20.78
N GLU A 260 -26.20 11.83 21.67
CA GLU A 260 -27.23 12.42 22.55
C GLU A 260 -28.32 13.16 21.77
N LYS A 261 -28.03 13.52 20.52
CA LYS A 261 -28.98 14.16 19.60
C LYS A 261 -29.73 13.16 18.72
N GLY A 262 -29.43 11.86 18.81
CA GLY A 262 -30.00 10.80 17.98
C GLY A 262 -29.39 10.66 16.61
N LEU A 263 -28.23 11.28 16.38
CA LEU A 263 -27.49 11.17 15.13
C LEU A 263 -26.48 10.00 15.18
N GLY A 264 -26.35 9.25 14.09
CA GLY A 264 -25.41 8.14 14.00
C GLY A 264 -23.95 8.59 14.18
N LEU A 265 -23.20 7.84 14.98
CA LEU A 265 -21.78 8.09 15.16
C LEU A 265 -20.97 7.50 13.99
N ASN A 266 -19.90 8.21 13.59
CA ASN A 266 -18.85 7.62 12.80
C ASN A 266 -17.71 7.08 13.70
N TRP A 267 -16.88 6.20 13.15
CA TRP A 267 -15.81 5.56 13.89
C TRP A 267 -14.79 6.54 14.50
N LYS A 268 -14.58 7.72 13.90
CA LYS A 268 -13.65 8.75 14.42
C LYS A 268 -14.20 9.38 15.69
N LYS A 269 -15.49 9.73 15.70
CA LYS A 269 -16.17 10.28 16.88
C LYS A 269 -16.18 9.25 18.01
N LEU A 270 -16.47 7.97 17.71
CA LEU A 270 -16.45 6.90 18.71
C LEU A 270 -15.04 6.70 19.28
N ALA A 271 -14.02 6.61 18.43
CA ALA A 271 -12.63 6.47 18.87
C ALA A 271 -12.16 7.67 19.70
N TYR A 272 -12.61 8.87 19.39
CA TYR A 272 -12.31 10.07 20.19
C TYR A 272 -12.96 9.98 21.58
N ARG A 273 -14.26 9.63 21.66
CA ARG A 273 -14.97 9.45 22.96
C ARG A 273 -14.25 8.40 23.80
N PHE A 274 -13.96 7.24 23.23
CA PHE A 274 -13.26 6.17 23.94
C PHE A 274 -11.89 6.62 24.47
N ARG A 275 -11.10 7.32 23.64
CA ARG A 275 -9.78 7.83 24.06
C ARG A 275 -9.90 8.80 25.24
N LYS A 276 -10.89 9.70 25.22
CA LYS A 276 -11.13 10.67 26.30
C LYS A 276 -11.49 9.96 27.60
N VAL A 277 -12.44 9.03 27.54
CA VAL A 277 -12.93 8.27 28.72
C VAL A 277 -11.82 7.37 29.27
N ARG A 278 -11.10 6.66 28.42
CA ARG A 278 -9.97 5.85 28.82
C ARG A 278 -8.90 6.67 29.57
N ALA A 279 -8.55 7.87 29.05
CA ALA A 279 -7.61 8.75 29.70
C ALA A 279 -8.13 9.26 31.07
N ALA A 280 -9.41 9.59 31.17
CA ALA A 280 -10.05 9.99 32.42
C ALA A 280 -10.07 8.85 33.47
N ALA A 281 -10.18 7.60 33.01
CA ALA A 281 -10.04 6.40 33.85
C ALA A 281 -8.57 6.07 34.22
N GLY A 282 -7.61 6.87 33.84
CA GLY A 282 -6.17 6.63 34.12
C GLY A 282 -5.54 5.48 33.33
N ILE A 283 -6.21 4.96 32.30
CA ILE A 283 -5.73 3.80 31.53
C ILE A 283 -4.90 4.26 30.31
N ALA A 284 -3.68 3.74 30.20
CA ALA A 284 -2.76 4.07 29.13
C ALA A 284 -3.23 3.54 27.77
N LYS A 285 -2.81 4.18 26.68
CA LYS A 285 -3.15 3.78 25.31
C LYS A 285 -2.65 2.38 24.97
N GLU A 286 -1.54 1.99 25.53
CA GLU A 286 -0.89 0.69 25.33
C GLU A 286 -1.67 -0.44 26.02
N VAL A 287 -2.42 -0.13 27.09
CA VAL A 287 -3.20 -1.10 27.86
C VAL A 287 -4.52 -1.40 27.20
N PHE A 288 -5.30 -0.38 26.81
CA PHE A 288 -6.64 -0.60 26.25
C PHE A 288 -6.93 0.32 25.05
N GLN A 289 -7.32 -0.27 23.94
CA GLN A 289 -7.85 0.42 22.75
C GLN A 289 -9.20 -0.20 22.38
N PHE A 290 -10.14 0.56 21.83
CA PHE A 290 -11.47 0.07 21.47
C PHE A 290 -11.45 -1.21 20.61
N ARG A 291 -10.45 -1.33 19.71
CA ARG A 291 -10.27 -2.52 18.86
C ARG A 291 -9.96 -3.80 19.62
N ASP A 292 -9.46 -3.69 20.84
CA ASP A 292 -9.07 -4.84 21.66
C ASP A 292 -10.30 -5.57 22.20
N LEU A 293 -11.49 -4.91 22.22
CA LEU A 293 -12.77 -5.56 22.55
C LEU A 293 -13.08 -6.76 21.67
N ARG A 294 -12.65 -6.72 20.39
CA ARG A 294 -12.81 -7.86 19.50
C ARG A 294 -11.93 -9.05 19.90
N ALA A 295 -10.69 -8.77 20.33
CA ALA A 295 -9.79 -9.82 20.83
C ALA A 295 -10.34 -10.41 22.14
N LYS A 296 -10.75 -9.52 23.08
CA LYS A 296 -11.39 -9.94 24.34
C LYS A 296 -12.60 -10.83 24.07
N ALA A 297 -13.52 -10.40 23.20
CA ALA A 297 -14.69 -11.20 22.84
C ALA A 297 -14.35 -12.59 22.28
N ALA A 298 -13.27 -12.70 21.51
CA ALA A 298 -12.83 -13.98 20.97
C ALA A 298 -12.21 -14.90 22.04
N THR A 299 -11.38 -14.33 22.92
CA THR A 299 -10.74 -15.07 24.02
C THR A 299 -11.77 -15.55 25.03
N ASP A 300 -12.64 -14.64 25.54
CA ASP A 300 -13.64 -15.00 26.55
C ASP A 300 -14.64 -16.05 26.02
N LYS A 301 -14.99 -16.01 24.73
CA LYS A 301 -15.85 -17.05 24.12
C LYS A 301 -15.12 -18.39 23.98
N ALA A 302 -13.83 -18.39 23.68
CA ALA A 302 -13.04 -19.61 23.61
C ALA A 302 -12.91 -20.25 25.00
N ASP A 303 -12.68 -19.45 26.03
CA ASP A 303 -12.59 -19.93 27.43
C ASP A 303 -13.92 -20.50 27.96
N LEU A 304 -15.06 -20.05 27.41
CA LEU A 304 -16.38 -20.59 27.77
C LEU A 304 -16.74 -21.86 27.00
N ALA A 305 -16.06 -22.14 25.90
CA ALA A 305 -16.35 -23.27 25.03
C ALA A 305 -15.40 -24.49 25.25
N GLY A 306 -14.30 -24.31 25.97
CA GLY A 306 -13.32 -25.32 26.31
C GLY A 306 -13.50 -25.86 27.70
#